data_fde271e2e9c27161f6c740f3b8edf130
#
_entry.id   fde271e2e9c27161f6c740f3b8edf130
#
_cell.length_a   1.000
_cell.length_b   1.000
_cell.length_c   1.000
_cell.angle_alpha   90.00
_cell.angle_beta   90.00
_cell.angle_gamma   90.00
#
_symmetry.space_group_name_H-M   'P 1'
#
loop_
_entity.id
_entity.type
_entity.pdbx_description
1 polymer ?
#
loop_
_entity_poly.entity_id
_entity_poly.type
_entity_poly.pdbx_seq_one_letter_code
_entity_poly.pdbx_strand_id
1 'polypeptide(L)'
;MASLFFLKTPVSSLDVGSQLNITGELRIGSAFYVAIQPYNASGVLPFSQIEVLQVTSATGSSNSAMLTIAEVDAACSGPIDTSPTEQPLTLQVDGTRAIFRGVIDSSTPAKVQSLIDNNPEVKVIVLVYGPGSDDDEANLQAARLVNKAGLGTCVPENGEIYSGAFDFYLAGVVCRLADSAVVGVHSWATGDNIEGAALPMDDPQHQLYLDFYPEVGVPADFYRFTLQAAPAAGMYNMTAEDKVTYKMESM
;
A
#
# COMPACT_ATOMS: atom_id res chain seq x y z
N MET A 1 21.78 3.38 4.81
CA MET A 1 21.72 3.84 3.41
C MET A 1 20.64 4.91 3.33
N ALA A 2 20.89 6.07 2.80
CA ALA A 2 19.88 7.12 2.68
C ALA A 2 19.12 6.90 1.38
N SER A 3 17.82 6.69 1.45
CA SER A 3 16.97 6.60 0.26
C SER A 3 16.55 8.01 -0.17
N LEU A 4 16.79 8.34 -1.42
CA LEU A 4 16.43 9.63 -2.01
C LEU A 4 15.09 9.45 -2.73
N PHE A 5 14.07 10.21 -2.31
CA PHE A 5 12.75 10.20 -2.94
C PHE A 5 12.62 11.37 -3.92
N PHE A 6 11.98 11.12 -5.07
CA PHE A 6 11.81 12.10 -6.12
C PHE A 6 10.33 12.50 -6.24
N LEU A 7 10.06 13.80 -6.24
CA LEU A 7 8.74 14.34 -6.61
C LEU A 7 8.61 14.36 -8.14
N LYS A 8 7.59 13.73 -8.69
CA LYS A 8 7.29 13.73 -10.14
C LYS A 8 6.46 14.92 -10.61
N THR A 9 6.26 15.95 -9.81
CA THR A 9 5.47 17.12 -10.20
C THR A 9 6.38 18.21 -10.74
N PRO A 10 6.14 18.77 -11.95
CA PRO A 10 6.91 19.91 -12.42
C PRO A 10 6.63 21.11 -11.51
N VAL A 11 7.65 21.58 -10.83
CA VAL A 11 7.59 22.79 -10.01
C VAL A 11 8.27 23.89 -10.79
N SER A 12 7.50 24.82 -11.33
CA SER A 12 8.03 25.98 -12.07
C SER A 12 8.49 27.11 -11.14
N SER A 13 7.97 27.16 -9.93
CA SER A 13 8.42 28.02 -8.82
C SER A 13 7.87 27.49 -7.51
N LEU A 14 8.64 27.56 -6.42
CA LEU A 14 8.17 27.36 -5.07
C LEU A 14 8.03 28.73 -4.42
N ASP A 15 6.83 29.21 -4.27
CA ASP A 15 6.56 30.38 -3.44
C ASP A 15 6.52 29.98 -1.97
N VAL A 16 7.06 30.82 -1.11
CA VAL A 16 7.01 30.63 0.35
C VAL A 16 5.54 30.57 0.77
N GLY A 17 5.10 29.39 1.26
CA GLY A 17 3.70 29.11 1.64
C GLY A 17 2.97 28.12 0.73
N SER A 18 3.59 27.61 -0.34
CA SER A 18 3.02 26.53 -1.14
C SER A 18 2.95 25.23 -0.35
N GLN A 19 1.81 24.54 -0.41
CA GLN A 19 1.68 23.19 0.17
C GLN A 19 2.31 22.18 -0.79
N LEU A 20 3.34 21.50 -0.32
CA LEU A 20 3.93 20.35 -0.99
C LEU A 20 3.38 19.07 -0.36
N ASN A 21 2.67 18.26 -1.14
CA ASN A 21 2.41 16.88 -0.75
C ASN A 21 3.68 16.06 -1.00
N ILE A 22 4.39 15.77 0.10
CA ILE A 22 5.63 14.99 0.05
C ILE A 22 5.28 13.57 0.43
N THR A 23 5.39 12.66 -0.52
CA THR A 23 5.36 11.21 -0.24
C THR A 23 6.78 10.70 -0.02
N GLY A 24 7.33 10.96 1.15
CA GLY A 24 8.64 10.47 1.58
C GLY A 24 9.36 11.41 2.54
N GLU A 25 9.89 10.86 3.61
CA GLU A 25 10.67 11.57 4.63
C GLU A 25 12.11 11.09 4.64
N LEU A 26 13.06 12.04 4.73
CA LEU A 26 14.43 11.75 5.16
C LEU A 26 14.60 12.32 6.56
N ARG A 27 14.80 11.47 7.56
CA ARG A 27 15.19 11.88 8.92
C ARG A 27 16.69 11.67 9.14
N ILE A 28 17.37 12.71 9.57
CA ILE A 28 18.74 12.60 10.10
C ILE A 28 18.71 13.18 11.52
N GLY A 29 18.62 12.32 12.53
CA GLY A 29 18.42 12.75 13.92
C GLY A 29 17.02 13.36 14.11
N SER A 30 16.95 14.57 14.65
CA SER A 30 15.70 15.34 14.87
C SER A 30 15.35 16.28 13.70
N ALA A 31 16.15 16.32 12.64
CA ALA A 31 15.95 17.22 11.51
C ALA A 31 15.26 16.51 10.34
N PHE A 32 14.32 17.21 9.73
CA PHE A 32 13.63 16.78 8.51
C PHE A 32 14.28 17.44 7.30
N TYR A 33 14.53 16.66 6.27
CA TYR A 33 15.05 17.16 5.01
C TYR A 33 14.13 16.73 3.88
N VAL A 34 13.91 17.63 2.95
CA VAL A 34 13.19 17.37 1.70
C VAL A 34 14.17 17.58 0.57
N ALA A 35 14.39 16.54 -0.23
CA ALA A 35 15.13 16.67 -1.47
C ALA A 35 14.17 17.03 -2.60
N ILE A 36 14.38 18.16 -3.24
CA ILE A 36 13.62 18.62 -4.41
C ILE A 36 14.52 18.51 -5.62
N GLN A 37 14.13 17.67 -6.58
CA GLN A 37 14.78 17.67 -7.88
C GLN A 37 13.96 18.52 -8.83
N PRO A 38 14.52 19.65 -9.33
CA PRO A 38 13.82 20.47 -10.30
C PRO A 38 13.49 19.70 -11.57
N TYR A 39 12.29 19.90 -12.09
CA TYR A 39 11.81 19.34 -13.33
C TYR A 39 11.48 20.47 -14.29
N ASN A 40 11.95 20.40 -15.52
CA ASN A 40 11.58 21.36 -16.57
C ASN A 40 10.90 20.64 -17.76
N ALA A 41 10.43 21.40 -18.73
CA ALA A 41 9.75 20.88 -19.92
C ALA A 41 10.61 19.92 -20.77
N SER A 42 11.92 19.85 -20.53
CA SER A 42 12.87 19.00 -21.23
C SER A 42 13.22 17.70 -20.46
N GLY A 43 12.68 17.53 -19.26
CA GLY A 43 12.90 16.33 -18.42
C GLY A 43 13.48 16.64 -17.04
N VAL A 44 13.89 15.57 -16.36
CA VAL A 44 14.48 15.63 -15.01
C VAL A 44 15.89 16.23 -15.09
N LEU A 45 16.15 17.29 -14.31
CA LEU A 45 17.48 17.88 -14.24
C LEU A 45 18.48 16.94 -13.54
N PRO A 46 19.79 17.03 -13.85
CA PRO A 46 20.79 16.13 -13.31
C PRO A 46 20.90 16.24 -11.77
N PHE A 47 21.35 15.16 -11.14
CA PHE A 47 21.50 15.03 -9.69
C PHE A 47 22.32 16.16 -9.03
N SER A 48 23.21 16.83 -9.77
CA SER A 48 23.97 17.98 -9.31
C SER A 48 23.14 19.24 -8.99
N GLN A 49 21.85 19.23 -9.36
CA GLN A 49 20.92 20.34 -9.13
C GLN A 49 19.82 20.00 -8.12
N ILE A 50 20.01 18.95 -7.33
CA ILE A 50 19.09 18.63 -6.23
C ILE A 50 19.30 19.64 -5.11
N GLU A 51 18.24 20.36 -4.77
CA GLU A 51 18.20 21.19 -3.58
C GLU A 51 17.66 20.39 -2.41
N VAL A 52 18.43 20.35 -1.32
CA VAL A 52 18.00 19.74 -0.06
C VAL A 52 17.54 20.85 0.86
N LEU A 53 16.24 20.89 1.14
CA LEU A 53 15.66 21.86 2.04
C LEU A 53 15.48 21.25 3.43
N GLN A 54 16.02 21.92 4.46
CA GLN A 54 15.71 21.59 5.84
C GLN A 54 14.36 22.20 6.20
N VAL A 55 13.41 21.37 6.60
CA VAL A 55 12.10 21.85 7.08
C VAL A 55 12.26 22.25 8.54
N THR A 56 12.31 23.55 8.81
CA THR A 56 12.51 24.12 10.17
C THR A 56 11.20 24.35 10.93
N SER A 57 10.05 24.43 10.23
CA SER A 57 8.72 24.42 10.85
C SER A 57 7.66 24.06 9.82
N ALA A 58 6.76 23.16 10.20
CA ALA A 58 5.51 22.93 9.48
C ALA A 58 4.38 23.57 10.31
N THR A 59 3.93 24.76 9.90
CA THR A 59 2.71 25.36 10.44
C THR A 59 1.55 25.02 9.53
N GLY A 60 0.97 23.87 9.74
CA GLY A 60 -0.28 23.46 9.15
C GLY A 60 -1.15 22.85 10.22
N SER A 61 -2.34 23.39 10.42
CA SER A 61 -3.33 22.85 11.34
C SER A 61 -4.06 21.63 10.75
N SER A 62 -3.36 20.55 10.56
CA SER A 62 -3.94 19.21 10.55
C SER A 62 -3.10 18.34 11.46
N ASN A 63 -3.70 17.91 12.56
CA ASN A 63 -3.13 17.02 13.56
C ASN A 63 -3.05 15.56 13.05
N SER A 64 -2.64 15.32 11.84
CA SER A 64 -2.21 13.99 11.42
C SER A 64 -0.70 13.99 11.37
N ALA A 65 -0.07 13.53 12.45
CA ALA A 65 1.33 13.13 12.39
C ALA A 65 1.45 12.13 11.24
N MET A 66 2.30 12.41 10.24
CA MET A 66 2.56 11.47 9.15
C MET A 66 3.04 10.16 9.75
N LEU A 67 2.43 9.06 9.33
CA LEU A 67 2.83 7.72 9.73
C LEU A 67 4.24 7.44 9.22
N THR A 68 5.13 7.02 10.11
CA THR A 68 6.53 6.72 9.78
C THR A 68 6.73 5.23 9.52
N ILE A 69 7.76 4.90 8.73
CA ILE A 69 8.19 3.50 8.53
C ILE A 69 8.45 2.81 9.87
N ALA A 70 9.11 3.48 10.82
CA ALA A 70 9.41 2.91 12.13
C ALA A 70 8.15 2.59 12.96
N GLU A 71 7.08 3.37 12.83
CA GLU A 71 5.79 3.08 13.49
C GLU A 71 5.14 1.84 12.87
N VAL A 72 5.22 1.68 11.54
CA VAL A 72 4.68 0.50 10.86
C VAL A 72 5.51 -0.75 11.21
N ASP A 73 6.84 -0.68 11.17
CA ASP A 73 7.72 -1.79 11.55
C ASP A 73 7.49 -2.21 13.02
N ALA A 74 7.33 -1.23 13.93
CA ALA A 74 7.01 -1.51 15.34
C ALA A 74 5.65 -2.19 15.51
N ALA A 75 4.62 -1.75 14.77
CA ALA A 75 3.30 -2.36 14.79
C ALA A 75 3.30 -3.79 14.25
N CYS A 76 4.18 -4.08 13.28
CA CYS A 76 4.32 -5.39 12.66
C CYS A 76 5.18 -6.38 13.47
N SER A 77 5.86 -5.88 14.51
CA SER A 77 6.78 -6.67 15.33
C SER A 77 6.10 -7.38 16.48
N GLY A 78 6.77 -8.40 17.03
CA GLY A 78 6.36 -9.13 18.23
C GLY A 78 5.63 -10.43 17.91
N PRO A 79 5.22 -11.16 18.94
CA PRO A 79 4.49 -12.42 18.76
C PRO A 79 3.08 -12.14 18.28
N ILE A 80 2.80 -12.48 17.03
CA ILE A 80 1.50 -12.35 16.40
C ILE A 80 1.09 -13.74 15.90
N ASP A 81 -0.15 -14.14 16.19
CA ASP A 81 -0.69 -15.40 15.67
C ASP A 81 -1.00 -15.22 14.17
N THR A 82 -0.32 -15.99 13.33
CA THR A 82 -0.48 -16.01 11.87
C THR A 82 -1.23 -17.24 11.37
N SER A 83 -1.92 -17.99 12.25
CA SER A 83 -2.63 -19.21 11.87
C SER A 83 -3.65 -18.97 10.76
N PRO A 84 -3.71 -19.83 9.73
CA PRO A 84 -4.67 -19.73 8.64
C PRO A 84 -6.13 -19.84 9.09
N THR A 85 -7.04 -19.19 8.36
CA THR A 85 -8.48 -19.28 8.56
C THR A 85 -9.26 -18.96 7.28
N GLU A 86 -10.34 -19.68 7.03
CA GLU A 86 -11.29 -19.41 5.97
C GLU A 86 -12.54 -18.67 6.49
N GLN A 87 -12.46 -18.13 7.71
CA GLN A 87 -13.57 -17.36 8.27
C GLN A 87 -13.64 -15.95 7.64
N PRO A 88 -14.81 -15.31 7.63
CA PRO A 88 -14.92 -13.92 7.22
C PRO A 88 -13.95 -13.00 7.96
N LEU A 89 -13.48 -11.96 7.28
CA LEU A 89 -12.52 -11.01 7.81
C LEU A 89 -12.91 -10.49 9.20
N THR A 90 -11.93 -10.50 10.09
CA THR A 90 -11.95 -9.79 11.38
C THR A 90 -10.87 -8.72 11.43
N LEU A 91 -11.16 -7.61 12.09
CA LEU A 91 -10.22 -6.52 12.40
C LEU A 91 -10.19 -6.37 13.93
N GLN A 92 -9.20 -7.00 14.57
CA GLN A 92 -9.06 -6.95 16.03
C GLN A 92 -8.12 -5.81 16.44
N VAL A 93 -8.64 -4.84 17.17
CA VAL A 93 -7.83 -3.71 17.68
C VAL A 93 -6.92 -4.16 18.81
N ASP A 94 -5.64 -3.78 18.71
CA ASP A 94 -4.60 -4.01 19.71
C ASP A 94 -3.73 -2.73 19.79
N GLY A 95 -4.09 -1.82 20.68
CA GLY A 95 -3.45 -0.52 20.81
C GLY A 95 -3.57 0.31 19.53
N THR A 96 -2.42 0.68 18.93
CA THR A 96 -2.37 1.50 17.72
C THR A 96 -2.40 0.69 16.42
N ARG A 97 -2.64 -0.63 16.51
CA ARG A 97 -2.76 -1.51 15.36
C ARG A 97 -4.09 -2.26 15.33
N ALA A 98 -4.49 -2.69 14.15
CA ALA A 98 -5.60 -3.62 13.96
C ALA A 98 -5.09 -4.89 13.26
N ILE A 99 -5.36 -6.05 13.82
CA ILE A 99 -4.99 -7.34 13.26
C ILE A 99 -6.04 -7.77 12.26
N PHE A 100 -5.66 -7.84 11.00
CA PHE A 100 -6.47 -8.33 9.89
C PHE A 100 -6.28 -9.83 9.75
N ARG A 101 -7.38 -10.58 9.77
CA ARG A 101 -7.36 -12.03 9.56
C ARG A 101 -8.66 -12.49 8.90
N GLY A 102 -8.55 -13.24 7.80
CA GLY A 102 -9.68 -13.91 7.16
C GLY A 102 -9.98 -13.46 5.75
N VAL A 103 -11.10 -13.95 5.21
CA VAL A 103 -11.57 -13.71 3.84
C VAL A 103 -12.24 -12.35 3.73
N ILE A 104 -11.86 -11.58 2.73
CA ILE A 104 -12.52 -10.32 2.39
C ILE A 104 -13.86 -10.62 1.72
N ASP A 105 -14.92 -10.00 2.21
CA ASP A 105 -16.29 -10.17 1.72
C ASP A 105 -17.01 -8.82 1.56
N SER A 106 -18.25 -8.83 1.11
CA SER A 106 -19.09 -7.64 0.92
C SER A 106 -19.31 -6.81 2.19
N SER A 107 -19.06 -7.34 3.39
CA SER A 107 -19.13 -6.62 4.66
C SER A 107 -17.86 -5.86 5.02
N THR A 108 -16.75 -6.11 4.31
CA THR A 108 -15.43 -5.56 4.63
C THR A 108 -15.38 -4.03 4.62
N PRO A 109 -15.99 -3.30 3.65
CA PRO A 109 -15.98 -1.84 3.70
C PRO A 109 -16.60 -1.26 4.98
N ALA A 110 -17.72 -1.86 5.43
CA ALA A 110 -18.37 -1.44 6.67
C ALA A 110 -17.51 -1.73 7.92
N LYS A 111 -16.80 -2.87 7.94
CA LYS A 111 -15.86 -3.22 9.02
C LYS A 111 -14.68 -2.24 9.08
N VAL A 112 -14.10 -1.89 7.92
CA VAL A 112 -13.00 -0.92 7.83
C VAL A 112 -13.48 0.48 8.23
N GLN A 113 -14.64 0.92 7.74
CA GLN A 113 -15.21 2.21 8.15
C GLN A 113 -15.45 2.26 9.66
N SER A 114 -16.02 1.20 10.24
CA SER A 114 -16.23 1.09 11.68
C SER A 114 -14.93 1.12 12.48
N LEU A 115 -13.85 0.48 11.98
CA LEU A 115 -12.53 0.54 12.57
C LEU A 115 -12.05 2.00 12.63
N ILE A 116 -12.11 2.71 11.51
CA ILE A 116 -11.66 4.10 11.38
C ILE A 116 -12.45 5.04 12.30
N ASP A 117 -13.78 4.90 12.33
CA ASP A 117 -14.67 5.79 13.07
C ASP A 117 -14.57 5.62 14.60
N ASN A 118 -14.36 4.37 15.04
CA ASN A 118 -14.42 4.04 16.47
C ASN A 118 -13.05 3.88 17.14
N ASN A 119 -11.95 3.83 16.36
CA ASN A 119 -10.61 3.59 16.89
C ASN A 119 -9.59 4.55 16.24
N PRO A 120 -9.71 5.87 16.52
CA PRO A 120 -8.86 6.89 15.89
C PRO A 120 -7.38 6.77 16.28
N GLU A 121 -7.05 5.97 17.29
CA GLU A 121 -5.69 5.66 17.69
C GLU A 121 -5.01 4.62 16.78
N VAL A 122 -5.78 3.84 16.02
CA VAL A 122 -5.23 2.83 15.10
C VAL A 122 -4.55 3.55 13.94
N LYS A 123 -3.30 3.17 13.69
CA LYS A 123 -2.46 3.71 12.63
C LYS A 123 -2.06 2.69 11.59
N VAL A 124 -2.06 1.40 11.95
CA VAL A 124 -1.54 0.32 11.10
C VAL A 124 -2.49 -0.86 11.10
N ILE A 125 -2.74 -1.41 9.93
CA ILE A 125 -3.40 -2.71 9.76
C ILE A 125 -2.32 -3.76 9.53
N VAL A 126 -2.27 -4.76 10.41
CA VAL A 126 -1.32 -5.88 10.34
C VAL A 126 -2.03 -7.08 9.73
N LEU A 127 -1.68 -7.42 8.50
CA LEU A 127 -2.28 -8.53 7.76
C LEU A 127 -1.55 -9.83 8.12
N VAL A 128 -2.13 -10.60 9.02
CA VAL A 128 -1.51 -11.85 9.49
C VAL A 128 -1.86 -13.05 8.63
N TYR A 129 -3.09 -13.09 8.11
CA TYR A 129 -3.54 -14.07 7.14
C TYR A 129 -4.72 -13.52 6.33
N GLY A 130 -4.60 -13.56 5.01
CA GLY A 130 -5.63 -13.12 4.08
C GLY A 130 -5.64 -14.01 2.83
N PRO A 131 -6.57 -14.99 2.72
CA PRO A 131 -6.60 -15.92 1.59
C PRO A 131 -7.09 -15.28 0.28
N GLY A 132 -7.66 -14.08 0.35
CA GLY A 132 -8.16 -13.34 -0.80
C GLY A 132 -9.50 -12.68 -0.54
N SER A 133 -10.20 -12.36 -1.63
CA SER A 133 -11.53 -11.74 -1.61
C SER A 133 -12.55 -12.57 -2.35
N ASP A 134 -13.78 -12.63 -1.79
CA ASP A 134 -14.96 -13.16 -2.45
C ASP A 134 -15.72 -12.04 -3.21
N ASP A 135 -15.35 -10.78 -2.98
CA ASP A 135 -15.98 -9.59 -3.56
C ASP A 135 -14.89 -8.51 -3.80
N ASP A 136 -14.41 -8.47 -5.03
CA ASP A 136 -13.29 -7.57 -5.40
C ASP A 136 -13.70 -6.09 -5.38
N GLU A 137 -14.95 -5.77 -5.69
CA GLU A 137 -15.45 -4.38 -5.61
C GLU A 137 -15.46 -3.91 -4.15
N ALA A 138 -15.99 -4.72 -3.24
CA ALA A 138 -15.96 -4.44 -1.81
C ALA A 138 -14.51 -4.36 -1.28
N ASN A 139 -13.64 -5.25 -1.75
CA ASN A 139 -12.22 -5.21 -1.38
C ASN A 139 -11.59 -3.86 -1.72
N LEU A 140 -11.67 -3.44 -2.98
CA LEU A 140 -11.04 -2.19 -3.42
C LEU A 140 -11.71 -0.95 -2.84
N GLN A 141 -13.01 -1.02 -2.52
CA GLN A 141 -13.67 0.03 -1.74
C GLN A 141 -13.08 0.13 -0.33
N ALA A 142 -12.90 -0.99 0.36
CA ALA A 142 -12.30 -1.04 1.70
C ALA A 142 -10.85 -0.56 1.68
N ALA A 143 -10.07 -0.98 0.68
CA ALA A 143 -8.71 -0.55 0.45
C ALA A 143 -8.61 0.98 0.28
N ARG A 144 -9.50 1.59 -0.50
CA ARG A 144 -9.57 3.07 -0.63
C ARG A 144 -9.87 3.78 0.70
N LEU A 145 -10.69 3.17 1.58
CA LEU A 145 -10.92 3.72 2.93
C LEU A 145 -9.64 3.71 3.76
N VAL A 146 -8.85 2.64 3.70
CA VAL A 146 -7.54 2.52 4.37
C VAL A 146 -6.59 3.63 3.89
N ASN A 147 -6.45 3.77 2.58
CA ASN A 147 -5.58 4.79 1.98
C ASN A 147 -6.02 6.21 2.37
N LYS A 148 -7.30 6.52 2.23
CA LYS A 148 -7.87 7.83 2.56
C LYS A 148 -7.74 8.19 4.04
N ALA A 149 -7.81 7.19 4.92
CA ALA A 149 -7.62 7.38 6.36
C ALA A 149 -6.15 7.58 6.76
N GLY A 150 -5.21 7.38 5.83
CA GLY A 150 -3.78 7.51 6.10
C GLY A 150 -3.21 6.36 6.93
N LEU A 151 -3.84 5.18 6.89
CA LEU A 151 -3.37 4.00 7.62
C LEU A 151 -2.22 3.32 6.88
N GLY A 152 -1.25 2.81 7.64
CA GLY A 152 -0.22 1.92 7.13
C GLY A 152 -0.71 0.48 7.09
N THR A 153 -0.03 -0.33 6.30
CA THR A 153 -0.26 -1.78 6.23
C THR A 153 1.05 -2.53 6.38
N CYS A 154 1.00 -3.68 7.01
CA CYS A 154 2.16 -4.57 7.02
C CYS A 154 1.77 -6.04 7.10
N VAL A 155 2.69 -6.89 6.62
CA VAL A 155 2.61 -8.34 6.75
C VAL A 155 3.75 -8.79 7.67
N PRO A 156 3.47 -9.36 8.85
CA PRO A 156 4.49 -9.74 9.82
C PRO A 156 5.24 -11.00 9.39
N GLU A 157 6.25 -11.39 10.19
CA GLU A 157 6.94 -12.65 10.02
C GLU A 157 5.93 -13.83 9.98
N ASN A 158 6.09 -14.69 8.97
CA ASN A 158 5.20 -15.81 8.67
C ASN A 158 3.74 -15.42 8.40
N GLY A 159 3.45 -14.16 8.14
CA GLY A 159 2.16 -13.73 7.62
C GLY A 159 1.99 -14.14 6.16
N GLU A 160 0.75 -14.45 5.77
CA GLU A 160 0.45 -14.91 4.42
C GLU A 160 -0.74 -14.13 3.85
N ILE A 161 -0.56 -13.49 2.70
CA ILE A 161 -1.62 -12.77 2.00
C ILE A 161 -1.65 -13.13 0.52
N TYR A 162 -2.86 -13.31 -0.01
CA TYR A 162 -3.08 -13.79 -1.35
C TYR A 162 -4.16 -12.98 -2.06
N SER A 163 -4.03 -12.85 -3.40
CA SER A 163 -5.08 -12.27 -4.25
C SER A 163 -5.58 -10.91 -3.73
N GLY A 164 -6.86 -10.69 -3.60
CA GLY A 164 -7.46 -9.45 -3.11
C GLY A 164 -6.93 -8.96 -1.75
N ALA A 165 -6.46 -9.84 -0.87
CA ALA A 165 -5.81 -9.41 0.38
C ALA A 165 -4.48 -8.69 0.12
N PHE A 166 -3.80 -9.01 -0.98
CA PHE A 166 -2.63 -8.27 -1.40
C PHE A 166 -2.99 -6.89 -1.96
N ASP A 167 -4.07 -6.77 -2.74
CA ASP A 167 -4.58 -5.46 -3.18
C ASP A 167 -4.92 -4.57 -1.99
N PHE A 168 -5.56 -5.14 -0.96
CA PHE A 168 -5.84 -4.44 0.29
C PHE A 168 -4.55 -3.94 0.97
N TYR A 169 -3.50 -4.79 1.04
CA TYR A 169 -2.20 -4.42 1.59
C TYR A 169 -1.58 -3.22 0.85
N LEU A 170 -1.67 -3.18 -0.48
CA LEU A 170 -1.10 -2.11 -1.30
C LEU A 170 -1.72 -0.73 -1.06
N ALA A 171 -2.87 -0.68 -0.39
CA ALA A 171 -3.57 0.57 -0.07
C ALA A 171 -2.96 1.35 1.11
N GLY A 172 -2.07 0.75 1.88
CA GLY A 172 -1.38 1.44 2.97
C GLY A 172 -0.59 2.66 2.48
N VAL A 173 -0.62 3.77 3.22
CA VAL A 173 0.24 4.94 2.91
C VAL A 173 1.73 4.64 3.17
N VAL A 174 2.00 3.65 4.00
CA VAL A 174 3.30 3.00 4.21
C VAL A 174 3.02 1.50 4.24
N CYS A 175 3.62 0.75 3.32
CA CYS A 175 3.46 -0.70 3.20
C CYS A 175 4.77 -1.40 3.58
N ARG A 176 4.72 -2.40 4.48
CA ARG A 176 5.92 -3.13 4.93
C ARG A 176 5.69 -4.63 4.89
N LEU A 177 6.69 -5.37 4.41
CA LEU A 177 6.69 -6.84 4.36
C LEU A 177 7.84 -7.40 5.19
N ALA A 178 7.57 -8.35 6.08
CA ALA A 178 8.64 -9.12 6.70
C ALA A 178 9.33 -10.04 5.67
N ASP A 179 10.59 -10.40 5.90
CA ASP A 179 11.35 -11.24 4.95
C ASP A 179 10.69 -12.61 4.73
N SER A 180 10.11 -13.18 5.79
CA SER A 180 9.41 -14.47 5.73
C SER A 180 7.94 -14.37 5.31
N ALA A 181 7.42 -13.16 5.07
CA ALA A 181 6.05 -12.96 4.63
C ALA A 181 5.82 -13.56 3.24
N VAL A 182 4.72 -14.31 3.10
CA VAL A 182 4.30 -14.89 1.82
C VAL A 182 3.26 -13.99 1.17
N VAL A 183 3.51 -13.66 -0.09
CA VAL A 183 2.60 -12.88 -0.93
C VAL A 183 2.30 -13.67 -2.19
N GLY A 184 1.03 -13.91 -2.46
CA GLY A 184 0.61 -14.64 -3.66
C GLY A 184 -0.32 -13.83 -4.55
N VAL A 185 -0.11 -13.96 -5.86
CA VAL A 185 -0.90 -13.29 -6.89
C VAL A 185 -1.34 -14.28 -7.96
N HIS A 186 -2.46 -13.99 -8.60
CA HIS A 186 -3.00 -14.76 -9.72
C HIS A 186 -3.96 -13.90 -10.56
N SER A 187 -4.35 -14.40 -11.72
CA SER A 187 -5.43 -13.82 -12.51
C SER A 187 -6.77 -14.00 -11.76
N TRP A 188 -7.65 -13.03 -11.89
CA TRP A 188 -9.05 -13.22 -11.52
C TRP A 188 -9.82 -13.93 -12.67
N ALA A 189 -10.98 -14.46 -12.36
CA ALA A 189 -11.92 -14.96 -13.35
C ALA A 189 -13.33 -14.42 -13.10
N THR A 190 -14.11 -14.28 -14.19
CA THR A 190 -15.53 -13.93 -14.12
C THR A 190 -16.35 -15.06 -13.52
N GLY A 191 -17.61 -14.78 -13.15
CA GLY A 191 -18.57 -15.81 -12.73
C GLY A 191 -18.80 -16.92 -13.77
N ASP A 192 -18.52 -16.65 -15.05
CA ASP A 192 -18.57 -17.62 -16.14
C ASP A 192 -17.22 -18.33 -16.39
N ASN A 193 -16.26 -18.21 -15.46
CA ASN A 193 -14.92 -18.75 -15.52
C ASN A 193 -14.07 -18.26 -16.72
N ILE A 194 -14.28 -17.04 -17.17
CA ILE A 194 -13.40 -16.41 -18.15
C ILE A 194 -12.25 -15.76 -17.37
N GLU A 195 -11.04 -16.19 -17.65
CA GLU A 195 -9.82 -15.62 -17.06
C GLU A 195 -9.65 -14.15 -17.44
N GLY A 196 -9.34 -13.29 -16.48
CA GLY A 196 -9.01 -11.89 -16.74
C GLY A 196 -7.84 -11.76 -17.73
N ALA A 197 -6.85 -12.64 -17.64
CA ALA A 197 -5.73 -12.70 -18.59
C ALA A 197 -6.15 -12.99 -20.06
N ALA A 198 -7.32 -13.56 -20.29
CA ALA A 198 -7.85 -13.85 -21.63
C ALA A 198 -8.65 -12.69 -22.22
N LEU A 199 -9.03 -11.71 -21.42
CA LEU A 199 -9.76 -10.55 -21.88
C LEU A 199 -8.81 -9.50 -22.46
N PRO A 200 -9.24 -8.73 -23.49
CA PRO A 200 -8.48 -7.59 -23.97
C PRO A 200 -8.31 -6.55 -22.85
N MET A 201 -7.16 -5.89 -22.78
CA MET A 201 -6.86 -4.91 -21.70
C MET A 201 -7.77 -3.67 -21.68
N ASP A 202 -8.54 -3.45 -22.74
CA ASP A 202 -9.58 -2.41 -22.83
C ASP A 202 -10.98 -2.94 -22.46
N ASP A 203 -11.09 -4.19 -22.02
CA ASP A 203 -12.35 -4.73 -21.49
C ASP A 203 -12.73 -3.98 -20.20
N PRO A 204 -14.01 -3.55 -20.06
CA PRO A 204 -14.46 -2.81 -18.88
C PRO A 204 -14.22 -3.52 -17.53
N GLN A 205 -14.10 -4.84 -17.52
CA GLN A 205 -13.86 -5.61 -16.30
C GLN A 205 -12.46 -5.37 -15.69
N HIS A 206 -11.49 -4.92 -16.52
CA HIS A 206 -10.18 -4.49 -16.02
C HIS A 206 -10.22 -3.12 -15.33
N GLN A 207 -11.23 -2.29 -15.62
CA GLN A 207 -11.24 -0.88 -15.20
C GLN A 207 -11.18 -0.72 -13.69
N LEU A 208 -11.80 -1.63 -12.94
CA LEU A 208 -11.79 -1.63 -11.48
C LEU A 208 -10.36 -1.57 -10.90
N TYR A 209 -9.45 -2.37 -11.46
CA TYR A 209 -8.05 -2.46 -11.06
C TYR A 209 -7.18 -1.38 -11.69
N LEU A 210 -7.45 -1.06 -12.96
CA LEU A 210 -6.72 -0.02 -13.69
C LEU A 210 -6.91 1.36 -13.06
N ASP A 211 -8.06 1.60 -12.42
CA ASP A 211 -8.30 2.81 -11.63
C ASP A 211 -7.61 2.73 -10.27
N PHE A 212 -7.72 1.58 -9.58
CA PHE A 212 -7.24 1.43 -8.21
C PHE A 212 -5.72 1.53 -8.07
N TYR A 213 -4.95 0.80 -8.87
CA TYR A 213 -3.50 0.74 -8.68
C TYR A 213 -2.80 2.10 -8.78
N PRO A 214 -3.12 2.97 -9.77
CA PRO A 214 -2.57 4.32 -9.80
C PRO A 214 -2.96 5.18 -8.60
N GLU A 215 -4.20 5.02 -8.06
CA GLU A 215 -4.67 5.75 -6.88
C GLU A 215 -3.79 5.47 -5.65
N VAL A 216 -3.31 4.23 -5.51
CA VAL A 216 -2.45 3.81 -4.39
C VAL A 216 -0.96 3.83 -4.74
N GLY A 217 -0.58 4.41 -5.89
CA GLY A 217 0.81 4.59 -6.30
C GLY A 217 1.50 3.35 -6.86
N VAL A 218 0.74 2.30 -7.18
CA VAL A 218 1.26 1.06 -7.77
C VAL A 218 1.31 1.19 -9.30
N PRO A 219 2.43 0.79 -9.96
CA PRO A 219 2.54 0.87 -11.41
C PRO A 219 1.52 -0.04 -12.13
N ALA A 220 0.95 0.44 -13.24
CA ALA A 220 -0.01 -0.34 -14.05
C ALA A 220 0.58 -1.68 -14.57
N ASP A 221 1.89 -1.77 -14.74
CA ASP A 221 2.57 -3.00 -15.15
C ASP A 221 2.46 -4.11 -14.09
N PHE A 222 2.28 -3.74 -12.81
CA PHE A 222 2.02 -4.72 -11.76
C PHE A 222 0.71 -5.47 -12.00
N TYR A 223 -0.37 -4.79 -12.38
CA TYR A 223 -1.63 -5.46 -12.71
C TYR A 223 -1.47 -6.49 -13.83
N ARG A 224 -0.73 -6.14 -14.90
CA ARG A 224 -0.44 -7.10 -15.98
C ARG A 224 0.35 -8.30 -15.50
N PHE A 225 1.29 -8.08 -14.58
CA PHE A 225 2.03 -9.17 -13.95
C PHE A 225 1.08 -10.11 -13.19
N THR A 226 0.18 -9.60 -12.36
CA THR A 226 -0.76 -10.46 -11.59
C THR A 226 -1.62 -11.33 -12.50
N LEU A 227 -2.11 -10.78 -13.62
CA LEU A 227 -2.90 -11.52 -14.61
C LEU A 227 -2.11 -12.66 -15.27
N GLN A 228 -0.79 -12.54 -15.40
CA GLN A 228 0.06 -13.50 -16.10
C GLN A 228 0.79 -14.46 -15.16
N ALA A 229 0.87 -14.15 -13.88
CA ALA A 229 1.65 -14.89 -12.90
C ALA A 229 1.11 -16.30 -12.65
N ALA A 230 -0.21 -16.45 -12.56
CA ALA A 230 -0.90 -17.74 -12.46
C ALA A 230 -2.36 -17.60 -12.94
N PRO A 231 -3.01 -18.68 -13.37
CA PRO A 231 -4.45 -18.69 -13.66
C PRO A 231 -5.27 -18.50 -12.37
N ALA A 232 -6.54 -18.15 -12.50
CA ALA A 232 -7.44 -17.91 -11.36
C ALA A 232 -7.55 -19.08 -10.38
N ALA A 233 -7.43 -20.32 -10.88
CA ALA A 233 -7.43 -21.53 -10.06
C ALA A 233 -6.05 -21.87 -9.44
N GLY A 234 -5.02 -21.06 -9.71
CA GLY A 234 -3.66 -21.23 -9.21
C GLY A 234 -3.23 -20.10 -8.30
N MET A 235 -1.97 -20.15 -7.84
CA MET A 235 -1.36 -19.10 -7.07
C MET A 235 0.14 -19.04 -7.38
N TYR A 236 0.65 -17.85 -7.66
CA TYR A 236 2.07 -17.59 -7.79
C TYR A 236 2.57 -16.84 -6.55
N ASN A 237 3.43 -17.49 -5.77
CA ASN A 237 4.08 -16.84 -4.64
C ASN A 237 5.21 -15.97 -5.17
N MET A 238 5.14 -14.67 -4.90
CA MET A 238 6.12 -13.69 -5.35
C MET A 238 7.50 -13.97 -4.75
N THR A 239 8.50 -13.95 -5.63
CA THR A 239 9.91 -14.08 -5.23
C THR A 239 10.43 -12.78 -4.62
N ALA A 240 11.61 -12.84 -4.00
CA ALA A 240 12.29 -11.61 -3.54
C ALA A 240 12.61 -10.65 -4.70
N GLU A 241 12.91 -11.19 -5.89
CA GLU A 241 13.17 -10.38 -7.09
C GLU A 241 11.90 -9.66 -7.57
N ASP A 242 10.74 -10.33 -7.54
CA ASP A 242 9.45 -9.70 -7.87
C ASP A 242 9.15 -8.56 -6.90
N LYS A 243 9.31 -8.79 -5.59
CA LYS A 243 9.08 -7.76 -4.56
C LYS A 243 9.96 -6.52 -4.80
N VAL A 244 11.22 -6.71 -5.15
CA VAL A 244 12.14 -5.61 -5.51
C VAL A 244 11.72 -4.92 -6.80
N THR A 245 11.35 -5.70 -7.84
CA THR A 245 10.94 -5.18 -9.15
C THR A 245 9.74 -4.25 -9.03
N TYR A 246 8.77 -4.63 -8.20
CA TYR A 246 7.54 -3.85 -7.98
C TYR A 246 7.63 -2.92 -6.75
N LYS A 247 8.85 -2.69 -6.22
CA LYS A 247 9.14 -1.74 -5.13
C LYS A 247 8.36 -2.02 -3.84
N MET A 248 8.16 -3.29 -3.53
CA MET A 248 7.58 -3.70 -2.26
C MET A 248 8.65 -3.66 -1.19
N GLU A 249 8.49 -2.75 -0.22
CA GLU A 249 9.51 -2.49 0.78
C GLU A 249 9.52 -3.58 1.85
N SER A 250 10.67 -4.28 1.98
CA SER A 250 10.92 -5.20 3.10
C SER A 250 11.25 -4.44 4.39
N MET A 251 10.90 -5.05 5.51
CA MET A 251 11.23 -4.57 6.86
C MET A 251 12.71 -4.74 7.16
#